data_cccce853cdaacda3083f1bc4881ec296
#
_entry.id   cccce853cdaacda3083f1bc4881ec296
#
_cell.length_a   1.000
_cell.length_b   1.000
_cell.length_c   1.000
_cell.angle_alpha   90.00
_cell.angle_beta   90.00
_cell.angle_gamma   90.00
#
_symmetry.space_group_name_H-M   'P 1'
#
loop_
_entity.id
_entity.type
_entity.pdbx_description
1 polymer ?
#
loop_
_entity_poly.entity_id
_entity_poly.type
_entity_poly.pdbx_seq_one_letter_code
_entity_poly.pdbx_strand_id
1 'polypeptide(L)'
;MNNTVTTNFAKLKYHVFIVPIILLLAIFSVLYINDALQGNTYSNFQKDWFISLNTQLAQYPLALENLTELGDGLIILSFFTALLIYAPKFWESLITGFIISAVFTVVLKRLFSIKRPAATYLEDHFTIIGDKLTGHNSFPSGHSITVFTVLTILLFAFMPSLFRHRVMWTFCICTIGIVAIRFF
;
A
#
# COMPACT_ATOMS: atom_id res chain seq x y z
N MET A 1 -25.92 9.20 7.49
CA MET A 1 -24.62 8.57 7.19
C MET A 1 -23.44 9.47 7.57
N ASN A 2 -23.43 10.75 7.19
CA ASN A 2 -22.33 11.67 7.54
C ASN A 2 -22.07 11.79 9.05
N ASN A 3 -23.13 11.94 9.88
CA ASN A 3 -23.00 12.01 11.34
C ASN A 3 -22.36 10.75 11.93
N THR A 4 -22.66 9.59 11.38
CA THR A 4 -22.04 8.31 11.80
C THR A 4 -20.55 8.31 11.49
N VAL A 5 -20.15 8.71 10.27
CA VAL A 5 -18.74 8.83 9.86
C VAL A 5 -17.99 9.81 10.77
N THR A 6 -18.54 11.00 10.99
CA THR A 6 -17.95 12.02 11.88
C THR A 6 -17.75 11.48 13.30
N THR A 7 -18.78 10.81 13.84
CA THR A 7 -18.71 10.23 15.19
C THR A 7 -17.67 9.11 15.27
N ASN A 8 -17.54 8.31 14.22
CA ASN A 8 -16.56 7.22 14.19
C ASN A 8 -15.14 7.76 14.14
N PHE A 9 -14.86 8.77 13.33
CA PHE A 9 -13.55 9.43 13.31
C PHE A 9 -13.21 10.11 14.64
N ALA A 10 -14.18 10.75 15.29
CA ALA A 10 -13.99 11.38 16.61
C ALA A 10 -13.66 10.35 17.72
N LYS A 11 -14.05 9.11 17.56
CA LYS A 11 -13.74 8.02 18.51
C LYS A 11 -12.36 7.39 18.34
N LEU A 12 -11.61 7.78 17.30
CA LEU A 12 -10.26 7.26 17.09
C LEU A 12 -9.33 7.71 18.23
N LYS A 13 -8.73 6.74 18.89
CA LYS A 13 -7.79 6.99 19.98
C LYS A 13 -6.35 6.98 19.43
N TYR A 14 -5.46 7.71 20.09
CA TYR A 14 -4.06 7.88 19.69
C TYR A 14 -3.29 6.56 19.47
N HIS A 15 -3.63 5.50 20.21
CA HIS A 15 -2.95 4.20 20.05
C HIS A 15 -3.18 3.54 18.67
N VAL A 16 -4.22 3.95 17.94
CA VAL A 16 -4.41 3.52 16.54
C VAL A 16 -3.26 3.99 15.65
N PHE A 17 -2.62 5.10 15.99
CA PHE A 17 -1.47 5.64 15.26
C PHE A 17 -0.13 5.05 15.72
N ILE A 18 -0.05 4.52 16.93
CA ILE A 18 1.18 3.92 17.47
C ILE A 18 1.54 2.65 16.70
N VAL A 19 0.55 1.81 16.38
CA VAL A 19 0.79 0.53 15.71
C VAL A 19 1.43 0.71 14.33
N PRO A 20 0.91 1.56 13.42
CA PRO A 20 1.58 1.85 12.15
C PRO A 20 3.02 2.38 12.32
N ILE A 21 3.25 3.20 13.32
CA ILE A 21 4.60 3.74 13.60
C ILE A 21 5.56 2.61 14.00
N ILE A 22 5.13 1.71 14.90
CA ILE A 22 5.94 0.56 15.30
C ILE A 22 6.23 -0.34 14.09
N LEU A 23 5.22 -0.58 13.22
CA LEU A 23 5.39 -1.36 12.00
C LEU A 23 6.39 -0.72 11.04
N LEU A 24 6.30 0.59 10.82
CA LEU A 24 7.25 1.31 9.98
C LEU A 24 8.68 1.22 10.54
N LEU A 25 8.85 1.37 11.87
CA LEU A 25 10.13 1.23 12.51
C LEU A 25 10.68 -0.20 12.39
N ALA A 26 9.83 -1.21 12.52
CA ALA A 26 10.21 -2.61 12.34
C ALA A 26 10.67 -2.89 10.90
N ILE A 27 9.90 -2.44 9.90
CA ILE A 27 10.26 -2.58 8.48
C ILE A 27 11.60 -1.86 8.21
N PHE A 28 11.73 -0.62 8.68
CA PHE A 28 12.96 0.15 8.51
C PHE A 28 14.15 -0.56 9.15
N SER A 29 13.98 -1.12 10.35
CA SER A 29 15.02 -1.87 11.04
C SER A 29 15.46 -3.11 10.28
N VAL A 30 14.50 -3.87 9.72
CA VAL A 30 14.81 -5.05 8.89
C VAL A 30 15.59 -4.64 7.64
N LEU A 31 15.16 -3.60 6.94
CA LEU A 31 15.86 -3.09 5.76
C LEU A 31 17.27 -2.59 6.11
N TYR A 32 17.42 -1.92 7.25
CA TYR A 32 18.72 -1.43 7.73
C TYR A 32 19.68 -2.57 8.06
N ILE A 33 19.22 -3.59 8.80
CA ILE A 33 20.05 -4.75 9.20
C ILE A 33 20.52 -5.55 7.97
N ASN A 34 19.71 -5.60 6.92
CA ASN A 34 20.06 -6.31 5.68
C ASN A 34 20.76 -5.42 4.63
N ASP A 35 21.22 -4.22 5.02
CA ASP A 35 21.79 -3.22 4.11
C ASP A 35 20.92 -2.91 2.89
N ALA A 36 19.64 -3.20 2.99
CA ALA A 36 18.66 -3.08 1.90
C ALA A 36 18.08 -1.66 1.73
N LEU A 37 18.68 -0.65 2.34
CA LEU A 37 18.29 0.76 2.14
C LEU A 37 18.84 1.36 0.84
N GLN A 38 19.86 0.71 0.25
CA GLN A 38 20.41 1.14 -1.04
C GLN A 38 19.72 0.39 -2.19
N GLY A 39 19.42 1.12 -3.28
CA GLY A 39 18.61 0.60 -4.37
C GLY A 39 19.04 -0.72 -4.98
N ASN A 40 20.35 -0.95 -5.14
CA ASN A 40 20.86 -2.19 -5.71
C ASN A 40 20.73 -3.38 -4.72
N THR A 41 21.05 -3.16 -3.45
CA THR A 41 20.94 -4.20 -2.40
C THR A 41 19.48 -4.55 -2.15
N TYR A 42 18.60 -3.55 -2.12
CA TYR A 42 17.16 -3.76 -2.02
C TYR A 42 16.62 -4.63 -3.16
N SER A 43 17.02 -4.35 -4.40
CA SER A 43 16.59 -5.15 -5.57
C SER A 43 17.08 -6.59 -5.47
N ASN A 44 18.32 -6.81 -5.07
CA ASN A 44 18.88 -8.17 -4.91
C ASN A 44 18.16 -8.92 -3.77
N PHE A 45 17.88 -8.27 -2.66
CA PHE A 45 17.18 -8.84 -1.52
C PHE A 45 15.76 -9.32 -1.89
N GLN A 46 15.07 -8.64 -2.81
CA GLN A 46 13.72 -9.00 -3.24
C GLN A 46 13.67 -9.92 -4.47
N LYS A 47 14.79 -10.16 -5.16
CA LYS A 47 14.82 -10.81 -6.47
C LYS A 47 14.11 -12.16 -6.51
N ASP A 48 14.46 -13.07 -5.64
CA ASP A 48 13.94 -14.44 -5.66
C ASP A 48 12.44 -14.49 -5.38
N TRP A 49 11.99 -13.69 -4.42
CA TRP A 49 10.56 -13.54 -4.11
C TRP A 49 9.77 -12.90 -5.24
N PHE A 50 10.34 -11.87 -5.85
CA PHE A 50 9.74 -11.22 -7.00
C PHE A 50 9.55 -12.19 -8.16
N ILE A 51 10.59 -12.93 -8.52
CA ILE A 51 10.55 -13.90 -9.63
C ILE A 51 9.55 -15.02 -9.30
N SER A 52 9.59 -15.59 -8.11
CA SER A 52 8.67 -16.66 -7.70
C SER A 52 7.21 -16.21 -7.76
N LEU A 53 6.88 -15.05 -7.20
CA LEU A 53 5.52 -14.49 -7.24
C LEU A 53 5.10 -14.13 -8.66
N ASN A 54 5.98 -13.52 -9.46
CA ASN A 54 5.69 -13.17 -10.83
C ASN A 54 5.36 -14.41 -11.66
N THR A 55 6.17 -15.48 -11.54
CA THR A 55 5.93 -16.75 -12.25
C THR A 55 4.57 -17.36 -11.90
N GLN A 56 4.18 -17.32 -10.64
CA GLN A 56 2.88 -17.85 -10.21
C GLN A 56 1.71 -16.98 -10.69
N LEU A 57 1.86 -15.67 -10.59
CA LEU A 57 0.80 -14.71 -10.91
C LEU A 57 0.65 -14.48 -12.42
N ALA A 58 1.73 -14.63 -13.19
CA ALA A 58 1.70 -14.46 -14.65
C ALA A 58 0.75 -15.42 -15.37
N GLN A 59 0.28 -16.47 -14.69
CA GLN A 59 -0.75 -17.39 -15.20
C GLN A 59 -2.12 -16.72 -15.32
N TYR A 60 -2.34 -15.58 -14.64
CA TYR A 60 -3.62 -14.87 -14.59
C TYR A 60 -3.48 -13.41 -15.04
N PRO A 61 -3.01 -13.12 -16.27
CA PRO A 61 -2.65 -11.77 -16.70
C PRO A 61 -3.84 -10.80 -16.63
N LEU A 62 -4.99 -11.19 -17.15
CA LEU A 62 -6.21 -10.34 -17.15
C LEU A 62 -6.71 -10.02 -15.73
N ALA A 63 -6.64 -11.00 -14.84
CA ALA A 63 -7.06 -10.77 -13.45
C ALA A 63 -6.12 -9.80 -12.73
N LEU A 64 -4.82 -9.88 -13.01
CA LEU A 64 -3.83 -8.98 -12.42
C LEU A 64 -3.93 -7.56 -12.97
N GLU A 65 -4.15 -7.42 -14.26
CA GLU A 65 -4.37 -6.13 -14.91
C GLU A 65 -5.58 -5.42 -14.30
N ASN A 66 -6.73 -6.08 -14.28
CA ASN A 66 -7.95 -5.56 -13.66
C ASN A 66 -7.77 -5.25 -12.16
N LEU A 67 -7.05 -6.10 -11.43
CA LEU A 67 -6.77 -5.87 -10.01
C LEU A 67 -5.85 -4.65 -9.80
N THR A 68 -4.93 -4.42 -10.72
CA THR A 68 -4.05 -3.24 -10.68
C THR A 68 -4.82 -1.96 -10.92
N GLU A 69 -5.80 -1.96 -11.83
CA GLU A 69 -6.67 -0.82 -12.09
C GLU A 69 -7.48 -0.39 -10.86
N LEU A 70 -7.85 -1.32 -9.97
CA LEU A 70 -8.46 -0.98 -8.69
C LEU A 70 -7.55 -0.13 -7.77
N GLY A 71 -6.28 -0.06 -8.07
CA GLY A 71 -5.32 0.83 -7.40
C GLY A 71 -5.28 2.24 -7.98
N ASP A 72 -5.99 2.51 -9.08
CA ASP A 72 -6.04 3.83 -9.68
C ASP A 72 -6.92 4.78 -8.85
N GLY A 73 -6.35 5.94 -8.51
CA GLY A 73 -7.02 6.92 -7.66
C GLY A 73 -8.28 7.52 -8.32
N LEU A 74 -8.29 7.71 -9.65
CA LEU A 74 -9.45 8.27 -10.35
C LEU A 74 -10.59 7.26 -10.41
N ILE A 75 -10.29 5.99 -10.63
CA ILE A 75 -11.29 4.90 -10.61
C ILE A 75 -11.93 4.82 -9.23
N ILE A 76 -11.12 4.85 -8.17
CA ILE A 76 -11.62 4.84 -6.80
C ILE A 76 -12.47 6.07 -6.49
N LEU A 77 -12.02 7.28 -6.85
CA LEU A 77 -12.80 8.50 -6.64
C LEU A 77 -14.13 8.44 -7.38
N SER A 78 -14.15 7.94 -8.62
CA SER A 78 -15.38 7.76 -9.41
C SER A 78 -16.34 6.79 -8.73
N PHE A 79 -15.82 5.66 -8.23
CA PHE A 79 -16.64 4.66 -7.53
C PHE A 79 -17.34 5.23 -6.29
N PHE A 80 -16.64 6.07 -5.52
CA PHE A 80 -17.21 6.65 -4.32
C PHE A 80 -17.95 7.98 -4.54
N THR A 81 -18.15 8.42 -5.77
CA THR A 81 -18.80 9.72 -6.06
C THR A 81 -20.18 9.85 -5.41
N ALA A 82 -20.97 8.79 -5.36
CA ALA A 82 -22.27 8.80 -4.70
C ALA A 82 -22.18 9.17 -3.20
N LEU A 83 -21.07 8.86 -2.53
CA LEU A 83 -20.88 9.20 -1.12
C LEU A 83 -20.62 10.68 -0.88
N LEU A 84 -20.34 11.47 -1.91
CA LEU A 84 -20.18 12.92 -1.79
C LEU A 84 -21.42 13.58 -1.17
N ILE A 85 -22.60 13.12 -1.55
CA ILE A 85 -23.89 13.65 -1.05
C ILE A 85 -24.23 13.05 0.32
N TYR A 86 -24.04 11.73 0.48
CA TYR A 86 -24.49 11.02 1.69
C TYR A 86 -23.50 11.03 2.85
N ALA A 87 -22.22 11.19 2.57
CA ALA A 87 -21.15 11.18 3.55
C ALA A 87 -20.01 12.15 3.17
N PRO A 88 -20.24 13.46 3.11
CA PRO A 88 -19.21 14.44 2.70
C PRO A 88 -17.95 14.38 3.58
N LYS A 89 -18.06 14.02 4.86
CA LYS A 89 -16.89 13.84 5.73
C LYS A 89 -15.99 12.68 5.30
N PHE A 90 -16.57 11.61 4.75
CA PHE A 90 -15.80 10.53 4.15
C PHE A 90 -14.98 11.03 2.95
N TRP A 91 -15.61 11.84 2.08
CA TRP A 91 -14.96 12.43 0.92
C TRP A 91 -13.82 13.38 1.29
N GLU A 92 -14.04 14.25 2.25
CA GLU A 92 -13.00 15.13 2.78
C GLU A 92 -11.79 14.31 3.27
N SER A 93 -12.04 13.23 4.01
CA SER A 93 -11.00 12.34 4.50
C SER A 93 -10.30 11.58 3.37
N LEU A 94 -11.03 11.18 2.34
CA LEU A 94 -10.48 10.46 1.18
C LEU A 94 -9.53 11.36 0.38
N ILE A 95 -9.97 12.57 0.03
CA ILE A 95 -9.15 13.54 -0.70
C ILE A 95 -7.92 13.93 0.12
N THR A 96 -8.11 14.24 1.40
CA THR A 96 -6.99 14.58 2.29
C THR A 96 -5.99 13.42 2.39
N GLY A 97 -6.47 12.20 2.54
CA GLY A 97 -5.66 10.99 2.56
C GLY A 97 -4.87 10.81 1.27
N PHE A 98 -5.48 11.04 0.11
CA PHE A 98 -4.79 10.97 -1.18
C PHE A 98 -3.72 12.04 -1.33
N ILE A 99 -4.00 13.28 -0.95
CA ILE A 99 -3.01 14.36 -1.03
C ILE A 99 -1.80 14.03 -0.15
N ILE A 100 -2.03 13.64 1.10
CA ILE A 100 -0.95 13.29 2.03
C ILE A 100 -0.17 12.08 1.52
N SER A 101 -0.84 11.03 1.08
CA SER A 101 -0.18 9.83 0.58
C SER A 101 0.59 10.08 -0.71
N ALA A 102 0.10 10.95 -1.60
CA ALA A 102 0.80 11.36 -2.82
C ALA A 102 2.10 12.12 -2.49
N VAL A 103 2.04 13.09 -1.57
CA VAL A 103 3.23 13.82 -1.11
C VAL A 103 4.27 12.85 -0.52
N PHE A 104 3.82 11.96 0.38
CA PHE A 104 4.69 10.94 0.98
C PHE A 104 5.31 10.03 -0.07
N THR A 105 4.52 9.57 -1.03
CA THR A 105 4.98 8.72 -2.13
C THR A 105 6.06 9.41 -2.96
N VAL A 106 5.87 10.68 -3.32
CA VAL A 106 6.86 11.44 -4.09
C VAL A 106 8.16 11.62 -3.32
N VAL A 107 8.07 11.96 -2.03
CA VAL A 107 9.24 12.12 -1.16
C VAL A 107 10.01 10.80 -1.04
N LEU A 108 9.34 9.71 -0.71
CA LEU A 108 9.98 8.40 -0.55
C LEU A 108 10.58 7.89 -1.87
N LYS A 109 9.90 8.06 -3.01
CA LYS A 109 10.44 7.70 -4.33
C LYS A 109 11.73 8.44 -4.66
N ARG A 110 11.81 9.71 -4.30
CA ARG A 110 13.05 10.51 -4.48
C ARG A 110 14.17 10.08 -3.54
N LEU A 111 13.83 9.77 -2.29
CA LEU A 111 14.80 9.35 -1.29
C LEU A 111 15.41 7.98 -1.62
N PHE A 112 14.59 7.01 -1.95
CA PHE A 112 15.07 5.64 -2.21
C PHE A 112 15.55 5.43 -3.64
N SER A 113 14.96 6.10 -4.62
CA SER A 113 15.35 6.05 -6.05
C SER A 113 15.59 4.64 -6.60
N ILE A 114 14.75 3.67 -6.20
CA ILE A 114 14.89 2.26 -6.54
C ILE A 114 14.46 2.02 -7.99
N LYS A 115 15.30 1.33 -8.75
CA LYS A 115 15.02 0.94 -10.13
C LYS A 115 13.82 -0.01 -10.20
N ARG A 116 13.04 0.11 -11.25
CA ARG A 116 11.95 -0.83 -11.53
C ARG A 116 12.48 -2.20 -11.94
N PRO A 117 11.71 -3.28 -11.71
CA PRO A 117 12.13 -4.64 -12.07
C PRO A 117 12.60 -4.78 -13.52
N ALA A 118 11.88 -4.17 -14.48
CA ALA A 118 12.23 -4.17 -15.90
C ALA A 118 13.56 -3.45 -16.23
N ALA A 119 14.04 -2.59 -15.31
CA ALA A 119 15.35 -1.92 -15.44
C ALA A 119 16.45 -2.59 -14.61
N THR A 120 16.12 -3.59 -13.81
CA THR A 120 17.04 -4.25 -12.88
C THR A 120 17.31 -5.70 -13.25
N TYR A 121 16.27 -6.43 -13.66
CA TYR A 121 16.34 -7.86 -13.96
C TYR A 121 16.28 -8.09 -15.46
N LEU A 122 16.91 -9.18 -15.91
CA LEU A 122 16.79 -9.63 -17.29
C LEU A 122 15.36 -10.14 -17.55
N GLU A 123 14.82 -9.80 -18.71
CA GLU A 123 13.44 -10.15 -19.10
C GLU A 123 13.20 -11.67 -19.20
N ASP A 124 14.24 -12.44 -19.35
CA ASP A 124 14.16 -13.91 -19.41
C ASP A 124 13.75 -14.56 -18.09
N HIS A 125 13.76 -13.80 -16.99
CA HIS A 125 13.49 -14.32 -15.65
C HIS A 125 12.08 -13.98 -15.13
N PHE A 126 11.33 -13.12 -15.80
CA PHE A 126 9.99 -12.73 -15.35
C PHE A 126 9.12 -12.22 -16.51
N THR A 127 7.81 -12.31 -16.34
CA THR A 127 6.83 -11.86 -17.33
C THR A 127 6.35 -10.43 -16.97
N ILE A 128 6.40 -9.53 -17.96
CA ILE A 128 5.84 -8.18 -17.81
C ILE A 128 4.35 -8.24 -18.16
N ILE A 129 3.50 -7.86 -17.20
CA ILE A 129 2.06 -7.74 -17.38
C ILE A 129 1.73 -6.26 -17.46
N GLY A 130 1.05 -5.85 -18.52
CA GLY A 130 0.78 -4.44 -18.83
C GLY A 130 1.97 -3.70 -19.42
N ASP A 131 2.04 -2.39 -19.18
CA ASP A 131 3.07 -1.52 -19.76
C ASP A 131 4.47 -1.79 -19.17
N LYS A 132 5.47 -1.86 -20.05
CA LYS A 132 6.87 -1.94 -19.65
C LYS A 132 7.35 -0.61 -19.09
N LEU A 133 7.29 -0.47 -17.78
CA LEU A 133 7.74 0.72 -17.09
C LEU A 133 9.21 0.57 -16.68
N THR A 134 10.07 1.42 -17.26
CA THR A 134 11.49 1.55 -16.90
C THR A 134 11.68 2.84 -16.09
N GLY A 135 12.60 2.85 -15.13
CA GLY A 135 12.92 4.06 -14.35
C GLY A 135 13.25 3.77 -12.89
N HIS A 136 13.46 4.84 -12.12
CA HIS A 136 13.94 4.79 -10.73
C HIS A 136 12.83 5.07 -9.69
N ASN A 137 11.57 4.73 -9.99
CA ASN A 137 10.42 5.05 -9.17
C ASN A 137 9.63 3.80 -8.72
N SER A 138 10.35 2.71 -8.41
CA SER A 138 9.72 1.43 -8.06
C SER A 138 9.05 1.47 -6.68
N PHE A 139 9.72 2.04 -5.70
CA PHE A 139 9.27 2.00 -4.31
C PHE A 139 9.02 3.41 -3.74
N PRO A 140 7.95 3.60 -2.98
CA PRO A 140 6.84 2.68 -2.77
C PRO A 140 5.87 2.63 -3.97
N SER A 141 5.08 1.54 -4.08
CA SER A 141 4.05 1.40 -5.11
C SER A 141 2.90 2.38 -4.88
N GLY A 142 2.61 3.24 -5.87
CA GLY A 142 1.50 4.19 -5.79
C GLY A 142 0.14 3.51 -5.66
N HIS A 143 -0.12 2.47 -6.46
CA HIS A 143 -1.38 1.70 -6.41
C HIS A 143 -1.60 1.06 -5.04
N SER A 144 -0.56 0.45 -4.47
CA SER A 144 -0.66 -0.13 -3.12
C SER A 144 -1.00 0.93 -2.07
N ILE A 145 -0.34 2.08 -2.11
CA ILE A 145 -0.62 3.19 -1.18
C ILE A 145 -2.06 3.66 -1.34
N THR A 146 -2.55 3.82 -2.57
CA THR A 146 -3.93 4.22 -2.85
C THR A 146 -4.93 3.24 -2.24
N VAL A 147 -4.79 1.95 -2.53
CA VAL A 147 -5.67 0.89 -2.00
C VAL A 147 -5.67 0.89 -0.47
N PHE A 148 -4.50 0.89 0.16
CA PHE A 148 -4.41 0.89 1.62
C PHE A 148 -4.96 2.16 2.26
N THR A 149 -4.79 3.32 1.64
CA THR A 149 -5.38 4.58 2.10
C THR A 149 -6.90 4.49 2.09
N VAL A 150 -7.49 4.03 0.99
CA VAL A 150 -8.95 3.87 0.87
C VAL A 150 -9.50 2.86 1.87
N LEU A 151 -8.89 1.67 1.94
CA LEU A 151 -9.30 0.64 2.90
C LEU A 151 -9.26 1.16 4.35
N THR A 152 -8.21 1.87 4.72
CA THR A 152 -8.08 2.44 6.06
C THR A 152 -9.19 3.44 6.35
N ILE A 153 -9.47 4.35 5.42
CA ILE A 153 -10.53 5.36 5.58
C ILE A 153 -11.90 4.69 5.66
N LEU A 154 -12.19 3.69 4.78
CA LEU A 154 -13.43 2.93 4.80
C LEU A 154 -13.64 2.22 6.15
N LEU A 155 -12.62 1.54 6.62
CA LEU A 155 -12.67 0.81 7.89
C LEU A 155 -12.94 1.76 9.05
N PHE A 156 -12.26 2.90 9.13
CA PHE A 156 -12.49 3.88 10.19
C PHE A 156 -13.85 4.56 10.08
N ALA A 157 -14.31 4.85 8.86
CA ALA A 157 -15.59 5.52 8.63
C ALA A 157 -16.79 4.63 8.98
N PHE A 158 -16.77 3.36 8.58
CA PHE A 158 -17.94 2.49 8.60
C PHE A 158 -17.84 1.29 9.53
N MET A 159 -16.63 0.84 9.89
CA MET A 159 -16.40 -0.34 10.71
C MET A 159 -15.48 -0.09 11.92
N PRO A 160 -15.73 0.94 12.74
CA PRO A 160 -14.83 1.27 13.86
C PRO A 160 -14.73 0.15 14.91
N SER A 161 -15.73 -0.74 14.97
CA SER A 161 -15.72 -1.90 15.87
C SER A 161 -14.66 -2.95 15.50
N LEU A 162 -14.25 -3.03 14.22
CA LEU A 162 -13.17 -3.92 13.79
C LEU A 162 -11.82 -3.54 14.42
N PHE A 163 -11.64 -2.27 14.75
CA PHE A 163 -10.42 -1.76 15.40
C PHE A 163 -10.46 -1.86 16.94
N ARG A 164 -11.49 -2.47 17.51
CA ARG A 164 -11.57 -2.71 18.95
C ARG A 164 -10.65 -3.87 19.32
N HIS A 165 -9.45 -3.53 19.81
CA HIS A 165 -8.38 -4.36 20.40
C HIS A 165 -7.99 -5.68 19.68
N ARG A 166 -8.91 -6.61 19.45
CA ARG A 166 -8.56 -7.95 18.94
C ARG A 166 -8.33 -8.00 17.45
N VAL A 167 -9.19 -7.36 16.68
CA VAL A 167 -9.11 -7.41 15.20
C VAL A 167 -7.98 -6.55 14.70
N MET A 168 -7.70 -5.41 15.34
CA MET A 168 -6.56 -4.57 14.99
C MET A 168 -5.23 -5.34 15.21
N TRP A 169 -5.08 -6.05 16.33
CA TRP A 169 -3.90 -6.85 16.59
C TRP A 169 -3.78 -8.03 15.62
N THR A 170 -4.89 -8.71 15.28
CA THR A 170 -4.88 -9.78 14.28
C THR A 170 -4.48 -9.24 12.91
N PHE A 171 -5.03 -8.09 12.50
CA PHE A 171 -4.67 -7.45 11.22
C PHE A 171 -3.19 -7.03 11.20
N CYS A 172 -2.69 -6.44 12.28
CA CYS A 172 -1.27 -6.09 12.41
C CYS A 172 -0.37 -7.32 12.38
N ILE A 173 -0.71 -8.39 13.09
CA ILE A 173 0.05 -9.65 13.09
C ILE A 173 0.03 -10.29 11.69
N CYS A 174 -1.12 -10.31 11.01
CA CYS A 174 -1.20 -10.81 9.64
C CYS A 174 -0.37 -9.96 8.67
N THR A 175 -0.41 -8.63 8.81
CA THR A 175 0.39 -7.72 7.98
C THR A 175 1.88 -7.91 8.25
N ILE A 176 2.29 -8.02 9.52
CA ILE A 176 3.67 -8.34 9.92
C ILE A 176 4.06 -9.71 9.37
N GLY A 177 3.18 -10.71 9.47
CA GLY A 177 3.40 -12.06 8.95
C GLY A 177 3.60 -12.06 7.43
N ILE A 178 2.75 -11.35 6.68
CA ILE A 178 2.86 -11.22 5.22
C ILE A 178 4.15 -10.47 4.85
N VAL A 179 4.48 -9.42 5.58
CA VAL A 179 5.74 -8.69 5.39
C VAL A 179 6.92 -9.57 5.75
N ALA A 180 6.87 -10.29 6.89
CA ALA A 180 7.93 -11.21 7.31
C ALA A 180 8.12 -12.35 6.30
N ILE A 181 7.04 -12.97 5.80
CA ILE A 181 7.10 -13.98 4.73
C ILE A 181 7.70 -13.42 3.43
N ARG A 182 7.59 -12.14 3.18
CA ARG A 182 8.25 -11.47 2.05
C ARG A 182 9.73 -11.15 2.31
N PHE A 183 10.18 -11.21 3.56
CA PHE A 183 11.55 -10.85 3.95
C PHE A 183 12.39 -12.05 4.45
N PHE A 184 11.77 -13.24 4.55
CA PHE A 184 12.45 -14.52 4.82
C PHE A 184 12.20 -15.51 3.67
#